data_93c7502d0fc9ac84b22da793240383e5
#
_entry.id   93c7502d0fc9ac84b22da793240383e5
#
_cell.length_a   1.000
_cell.length_b   1.000
_cell.length_c   1.000
_cell.angle_alpha   90.00
_cell.angle_beta   90.00
_cell.angle_gamma   90.00
#
_symmetry.space_group_name_H-M   'P 1'
#
loop_
_entity.id
_entity.type
_entity.pdbx_description
1 polymer ?
#
loop_
_entity_poly.entity_id
_entity_poly.type
_entity_poly.pdbx_seq_one_letter_code
_entity_poly.pdbx_strand_id
1 'polypeptide(L)'
;IVCIIDELADLMMVAPADIETGIARIAQLARAAGIHLILATQRPSVNVITGVIKANVPSRIAFKVASKIDSRTILDGSGAEALIGKGDMLFIPPGTSNLVRAQGAFVSDDEINGIVDFLKVKNDPPVFAEAVQRQIDSSEEEGGGLLEGEEDEMLNKALEVLKSTKRASTSMLQRRLRIGYNRAARLMEDLEDRGIVGPENGSSPREILVDLDLSLIHI
;
A
#
# COMPACT_ATOMS: atom_id res chain seq x y z
N ILE A 1 15.54 -6.69 -9.64
CA ILE A 1 15.05 -6.19 -8.33
C ILE A 1 14.18 -7.28 -7.71
N VAL A 2 14.32 -7.47 -6.38
CA VAL A 2 13.44 -8.36 -5.62
C VAL A 2 12.67 -7.50 -4.62
N CYS A 3 11.34 -7.59 -4.65
CA CYS A 3 10.44 -6.92 -3.71
C CYS A 3 9.82 -8.00 -2.81
N ILE A 4 10.00 -7.88 -1.51
CA ILE A 4 9.50 -8.84 -0.51
C ILE A 4 8.52 -8.13 0.39
N ILE A 5 7.30 -8.68 0.51
CA ILE A 5 6.28 -8.27 1.48
C ILE A 5 6.17 -9.41 2.49
N ASP A 6 6.61 -9.15 3.72
CA ASP A 6 6.70 -10.16 4.79
C ASP A 6 5.34 -10.55 5.35
N GLU A 7 4.45 -9.57 5.59
CA GLU A 7 3.07 -9.83 6.03
C GLU A 7 2.08 -9.02 5.20
N LEU A 8 1.54 -9.68 4.17
CA LEU A 8 0.58 -9.05 3.26
C LEU A 8 -0.73 -8.66 3.97
N ALA A 9 -1.14 -9.41 4.99
CA ALA A 9 -2.40 -9.14 5.70
C ALA A 9 -2.41 -7.75 6.33
N ASP A 10 -1.29 -7.26 6.85
CA ASP A 10 -1.22 -5.95 7.49
C ASP A 10 -1.46 -4.82 6.47
N LEU A 11 -0.93 -4.94 5.25
CA LEU A 11 -1.21 -4.01 4.17
C LEU A 11 -2.68 -4.07 3.71
N MET A 12 -3.22 -5.29 3.58
CA MET A 12 -4.61 -5.50 3.16
C MET A 12 -5.63 -5.01 4.21
N MET A 13 -5.23 -4.85 5.46
CA MET A 13 -6.08 -4.24 6.50
C MET A 13 -6.19 -2.73 6.38
N VAL A 14 -5.17 -2.08 5.85
CA VAL A 14 -5.11 -0.61 5.74
C VAL A 14 -5.81 -0.10 4.47
N ALA A 15 -5.46 -0.64 3.32
CA ALA A 15 -5.95 -0.18 2.03
C ALA A 15 -6.11 -1.35 1.02
N PRO A 16 -7.07 -2.25 1.21
CA PRO A 16 -7.16 -3.50 0.44
C PRO A 16 -7.26 -3.29 -1.07
N ALA A 17 -8.05 -2.33 -1.54
CA ALA A 17 -8.25 -2.08 -2.96
C ALA A 17 -7.00 -1.52 -3.66
N ASP A 18 -6.29 -0.60 -2.99
CA ASP A 18 -5.09 0.03 -3.54
C ASP A 18 -3.93 -0.96 -3.56
N ILE A 19 -3.77 -1.75 -2.49
CA ILE A 19 -2.73 -2.79 -2.39
C ILE A 19 -2.97 -3.89 -3.42
N GLU A 20 -4.20 -4.39 -3.55
CA GLU A 20 -4.53 -5.41 -4.57
C GLU A 20 -4.24 -4.91 -5.98
N THR A 21 -4.65 -3.67 -6.30
CA THR A 21 -4.39 -3.03 -7.59
C THR A 21 -2.90 -2.84 -7.83
N GLY A 22 -2.17 -2.36 -6.83
CA GLY A 22 -0.72 -2.15 -6.89
C GLY A 22 0.04 -3.46 -7.14
N ILE A 23 -0.28 -4.52 -6.41
CA ILE A 23 0.29 -5.86 -6.58
C ILE A 23 0.00 -6.39 -7.98
N ALA A 24 -1.25 -6.30 -8.46
CA ALA A 24 -1.62 -6.75 -9.79
C ALA A 24 -0.83 -6.01 -10.88
N ARG A 25 -0.68 -4.70 -10.77
CA ARG A 25 0.11 -3.89 -11.71
C ARG A 25 1.58 -4.27 -11.69
N ILE A 26 2.19 -4.43 -10.52
CA ILE A 26 3.60 -4.86 -10.40
C ILE A 26 3.76 -6.25 -11.02
N ALA A 27 2.91 -7.21 -10.68
CA ALA A 27 3.01 -8.57 -11.20
C ALA A 27 2.85 -8.65 -12.73
N GLN A 28 2.03 -7.77 -13.32
CA GLN A 28 1.81 -7.74 -14.78
C GLN A 28 2.91 -6.98 -15.54
N LEU A 29 3.31 -5.81 -15.03
CA LEU A 29 4.18 -4.87 -15.78
C LEU A 29 5.66 -5.06 -15.43
N ALA A 30 5.97 -5.37 -14.18
CA ALA A 30 7.33 -5.41 -13.69
C ALA A 30 8.10 -6.67 -14.15
N ARG A 31 7.40 -7.68 -14.68
CA ARG A 31 8.02 -8.90 -15.25
C ARG A 31 9.03 -8.56 -16.34
N ALA A 32 8.67 -7.66 -17.25
CA ALA A 32 9.56 -7.21 -18.33
C ALA A 32 10.76 -6.41 -17.83
N ALA A 33 10.61 -5.73 -16.68
CA ALA A 33 11.66 -4.96 -16.03
C ALA A 33 12.55 -5.78 -15.10
N GLY A 34 12.33 -7.10 -14.97
CA GLY A 34 13.10 -7.98 -14.09
C GLY A 34 12.85 -7.73 -12.61
N ILE A 35 11.63 -7.33 -12.23
CA ILE A 35 11.22 -7.20 -10.83
C ILE A 35 10.51 -8.50 -10.41
N HIS A 36 11.00 -9.11 -9.34
CA HIS A 36 10.43 -10.31 -8.74
C HIS A 36 9.70 -9.94 -7.46
N LEU A 37 8.48 -10.46 -7.30
CA LEU A 37 7.63 -10.19 -6.17
C LEU A 37 7.47 -11.45 -5.30
N ILE A 38 7.75 -11.32 -4.02
CA ILE A 38 7.56 -12.36 -3.01
C ILE A 38 6.55 -11.82 -1.99
N LEU A 39 5.39 -12.47 -1.91
CA LEU A 39 4.33 -12.13 -0.97
C LEU A 39 4.22 -13.22 0.08
N ALA A 40 4.38 -12.85 1.35
CA ALA A 40 4.21 -13.76 2.47
C ALA A 40 3.07 -13.29 3.38
N THR A 41 2.44 -14.23 4.08
CA THR A 41 1.45 -13.93 5.12
C THR A 41 1.30 -15.11 6.07
N GLN A 42 1.10 -14.82 7.34
CA GLN A 42 0.73 -15.79 8.38
C GLN A 42 -0.81 -15.90 8.55
N ARG A 43 -1.58 -15.09 7.79
CA ARG A 43 -3.05 -15.03 7.86
C ARG A 43 -3.67 -15.40 6.50
N PRO A 44 -3.69 -16.69 6.12
CA PRO A 44 -4.15 -17.14 4.81
C PRO A 44 -5.68 -17.10 4.70
N SER A 45 -6.25 -15.91 4.67
CA SER A 45 -7.69 -15.70 4.45
C SER A 45 -8.00 -15.28 3.02
N VAL A 46 -9.24 -15.47 2.58
CA VAL A 46 -9.70 -15.08 1.24
C VAL A 46 -9.64 -13.56 1.00
N ASN A 47 -9.66 -12.77 2.07
CA ASN A 47 -9.54 -11.31 2.00
C ASN A 47 -8.07 -10.85 1.85
N VAL A 48 -7.11 -11.71 2.14
CA VAL A 48 -5.68 -11.45 2.01
C VAL A 48 -5.15 -12.06 0.73
N ILE A 49 -5.45 -13.34 0.48
CA ILE A 49 -5.04 -14.07 -0.73
C ILE A 49 -6.24 -14.10 -1.69
N THR A 50 -6.47 -12.95 -2.33
CA THR A 50 -7.62 -12.76 -3.20
C THR A 50 -7.47 -13.47 -4.55
N GLY A 51 -8.57 -13.59 -5.27
CA GLY A 51 -8.56 -14.16 -6.63
C GLY A 51 -7.68 -13.36 -7.59
N VAL A 52 -7.62 -12.04 -7.44
CA VAL A 52 -6.78 -11.15 -8.26
C VAL A 52 -5.30 -11.41 -8.00
N ILE A 53 -4.90 -11.50 -6.72
CA ILE A 53 -3.52 -11.83 -6.33
C ILE A 53 -3.14 -13.20 -6.87
N LYS A 54 -3.97 -14.23 -6.68
CA LYS A 54 -3.69 -15.59 -7.19
C LYS A 54 -3.56 -15.67 -8.70
N ALA A 55 -4.34 -14.88 -9.43
CA ALA A 55 -4.28 -14.83 -10.89
C ALA A 55 -2.97 -14.22 -11.43
N ASN A 56 -2.40 -13.27 -10.69
CA ASN A 56 -1.20 -12.54 -11.09
C ASN A 56 0.09 -13.10 -10.49
N VAL A 57 0.00 -13.85 -9.39
CA VAL A 57 1.10 -14.56 -8.71
C VAL A 57 0.78 -16.05 -8.67
N PRO A 58 0.97 -16.77 -9.79
CA PRO A 58 0.50 -18.15 -9.93
C PRO A 58 1.34 -19.17 -9.18
N SER A 59 2.61 -18.88 -8.92
CA SER A 59 3.50 -19.76 -8.14
C SER A 59 3.21 -19.61 -6.66
N ARG A 60 2.95 -20.69 -5.95
CA ARG A 60 2.51 -20.65 -4.57
C ARG A 60 3.21 -21.70 -3.72
N ILE A 61 3.53 -21.34 -2.50
CA ILE A 61 4.09 -22.23 -1.48
C ILE A 61 3.19 -22.16 -0.25
N ALA A 62 2.82 -23.32 0.28
CA ALA A 62 2.19 -23.42 1.58
C ALA A 62 3.03 -24.29 2.49
N PHE A 63 3.40 -23.75 3.64
CA PHE A 63 3.88 -24.52 4.77
C PHE A 63 2.69 -25.10 5.52
N LYS A 64 2.94 -25.81 6.63
CA LYS A 64 1.89 -26.37 7.46
C LYS A 64 0.91 -25.29 7.92
N VAL A 65 -0.37 -25.51 7.69
CA VAL A 65 -1.46 -24.64 8.12
C VAL A 65 -2.40 -25.37 9.10
N ALA A 66 -3.25 -24.61 9.79
CA ALA A 66 -4.12 -25.15 10.83
C ALA A 66 -5.32 -25.92 10.26
N SER A 67 -5.80 -25.56 9.08
CA SER A 67 -7.03 -26.10 8.52
C SER A 67 -6.97 -26.39 7.03
N LYS A 68 -7.92 -27.26 6.56
CA LYS A 68 -8.14 -27.50 5.13
C LYS A 68 -8.63 -26.25 4.39
N ILE A 69 -9.28 -25.33 5.10
CA ILE A 69 -9.75 -24.06 4.52
C ILE A 69 -8.54 -23.21 4.16
N ASP A 70 -7.57 -23.08 5.07
CA ASP A 70 -6.34 -22.33 4.83
C ASP A 70 -5.55 -22.93 3.67
N SER A 71 -5.43 -24.27 3.62
CA SER A 71 -4.78 -24.96 2.51
C SER A 71 -5.45 -24.62 1.17
N ARG A 72 -6.78 -24.66 1.10
CA ARG A 72 -7.53 -24.31 -0.12
C ARG A 72 -7.41 -22.84 -0.46
N THR A 73 -7.35 -21.96 0.52
CA THR A 73 -7.14 -20.51 0.28
C THR A 73 -5.82 -20.25 -0.44
N ILE A 74 -4.75 -20.94 -0.04
CA ILE A 74 -3.42 -20.76 -0.65
C ILE A 74 -3.30 -21.53 -1.96
N LEU A 75 -3.62 -22.84 -1.94
CA LEU A 75 -3.25 -23.78 -3.00
C LEU A 75 -4.41 -24.14 -3.94
N ASP A 76 -5.62 -23.66 -3.69
CA ASP A 76 -6.86 -24.15 -4.29
C ASP A 76 -7.08 -25.67 -4.10
N GLY A 77 -6.33 -26.28 -3.18
CA GLY A 77 -6.34 -27.71 -2.85
C GLY A 77 -6.07 -27.99 -1.38
N SER A 78 -6.37 -29.19 -0.93
CA SER A 78 -6.10 -29.64 0.43
C SER A 78 -4.72 -30.31 0.49
N GLY A 79 -4.14 -30.40 1.69
CA GLY A 79 -2.91 -31.15 1.95
C GLY A 79 -1.91 -30.40 2.84
N ALA A 80 -1.92 -29.06 2.83
CA ALA A 80 -0.99 -28.30 3.66
C ALA A 80 -1.29 -28.44 5.16
N GLU A 81 -2.51 -28.77 5.54
CA GLU A 81 -2.90 -29.10 6.91
C GLU A 81 -2.26 -30.39 7.43
N ALA A 82 -1.87 -31.30 6.53
CA ALA A 82 -1.28 -32.58 6.87
C ALA A 82 0.25 -32.58 6.87
N LEU A 83 0.88 -31.46 6.56
CA LEU A 83 2.32 -31.30 6.57
C LEU A 83 2.91 -31.47 7.98
N ILE A 84 4.17 -31.89 8.05
CA ILE A 84 4.86 -32.16 9.32
C ILE A 84 5.25 -30.85 10.01
N GLY A 85 5.52 -29.77 9.23
CA GLY A 85 6.14 -28.54 9.71
C GLY A 85 7.67 -28.54 9.49
N LYS A 86 8.37 -27.58 10.11
CA LYS A 86 9.84 -27.46 10.02
C LYS A 86 10.38 -27.38 8.57
N GLY A 87 9.68 -26.62 7.70
CA GLY A 87 10.07 -26.48 6.31
C GLY A 87 9.44 -27.46 5.34
N ASP A 88 8.64 -28.45 5.81
CA ASP A 88 7.84 -29.30 4.95
C ASP A 88 6.76 -28.44 4.26
N MET A 89 6.67 -28.47 2.94
CA MET A 89 5.85 -27.58 2.15
C MET A 89 5.21 -28.24 0.94
N LEU A 90 4.12 -27.65 0.49
CA LEU A 90 3.53 -27.92 -0.81
C LEU A 90 3.78 -26.71 -1.73
N PHE A 91 4.22 -26.98 -2.92
CA PHE A 91 4.59 -25.99 -3.93
C PHE A 91 3.82 -26.19 -5.23
N ILE A 92 3.31 -25.09 -5.78
CA ILE A 92 2.76 -25.04 -7.14
C ILE A 92 3.78 -24.31 -8.04
N PRO A 93 4.49 -25.03 -8.90
CA PRO A 93 5.42 -24.41 -9.85
C PRO A 93 4.69 -23.52 -10.87
N PRO A 94 5.39 -22.53 -11.46
CA PRO A 94 4.81 -21.71 -12.52
C PRO A 94 4.46 -22.56 -13.75
N GLY A 95 3.30 -22.25 -14.34
CA GLY A 95 2.83 -22.94 -15.56
C GLY A 95 2.21 -24.32 -15.36
N THR A 96 2.00 -24.75 -14.12
CA THR A 96 1.31 -26.00 -13.78
C THR A 96 0.41 -25.81 -12.57
N SER A 97 -0.58 -26.67 -12.42
CA SER A 97 -1.42 -26.78 -11.23
C SER A 97 -1.06 -27.96 -10.32
N ASN A 98 0.00 -28.70 -10.66
CA ASN A 98 0.41 -29.87 -9.90
C ASN A 98 1.09 -29.46 -8.59
N LEU A 99 0.64 -30.05 -7.48
CA LEU A 99 1.27 -29.91 -6.17
C LEU A 99 2.53 -30.77 -6.10
N VAL A 100 3.64 -30.13 -5.76
CA VAL A 100 4.89 -30.80 -5.48
C VAL A 100 5.18 -30.65 -3.98
N ARG A 101 5.44 -31.77 -3.29
CA ARG A 101 5.90 -31.72 -1.90
C ARG A 101 7.41 -31.54 -1.88
N ALA A 102 7.87 -30.59 -1.09
CA ALA A 102 9.29 -30.31 -0.92
C ALA A 102 9.62 -30.08 0.56
N GLN A 103 10.89 -30.25 0.92
CA GLN A 103 11.40 -30.00 2.24
C GLN A 103 12.37 -28.83 2.21
N GLY A 104 12.01 -27.72 2.84
CA GLY A 104 12.91 -26.59 3.08
C GLY A 104 13.89 -26.92 4.23
N ALA A 105 15.09 -26.37 4.15
CA ALA A 105 16.01 -26.42 5.27
C ALA A 105 15.49 -25.50 6.40
N PHE A 106 15.66 -25.93 7.64
CA PHE A 106 15.50 -25.03 8.78
C PHE A 106 16.77 -24.19 8.92
N VAL A 107 16.61 -22.88 9.05
CA VAL A 107 17.68 -21.94 9.29
C VAL A 107 17.40 -21.25 10.62
N SER A 108 18.34 -21.31 11.56
CA SER A 108 18.20 -20.67 12.87
C SER A 108 18.50 -19.17 12.79
N ASP A 109 18.05 -18.41 13.80
CA ASP A 109 18.32 -16.98 13.91
C ASP A 109 19.83 -16.69 13.95
N ASP A 110 20.61 -17.53 14.62
CA ASP A 110 22.09 -17.40 14.67
C ASP A 110 22.72 -17.59 13.29
N GLU A 111 22.22 -18.55 12.51
CA GLU A 111 22.68 -18.75 11.13
C GLU A 111 22.31 -17.60 10.23
N ILE A 112 21.08 -17.05 10.36
CA ILE A 112 20.63 -15.86 9.63
C ILE A 112 21.52 -14.67 9.96
N ASN A 113 21.74 -14.39 11.24
CA ASN A 113 22.59 -13.29 11.69
C ASN A 113 24.03 -13.48 11.18
N GLY A 114 24.57 -14.69 11.25
CA GLY A 114 25.90 -15.00 10.72
C GLY A 114 26.02 -14.74 9.21
N ILE A 115 24.99 -15.07 8.42
CA ILE A 115 24.95 -14.78 6.98
C ILE A 115 24.90 -13.27 6.74
N VAL A 116 24.03 -12.56 7.46
CA VAL A 116 23.88 -11.10 7.32
C VAL A 116 25.20 -10.40 7.67
N ASP A 117 25.86 -10.77 8.75
CA ASP A 117 27.13 -10.18 9.16
C ASP A 117 28.26 -10.49 8.16
N PHE A 118 28.29 -11.70 7.64
CA PHE A 118 29.23 -12.07 6.57
C PHE A 118 29.03 -11.19 5.33
N LEU A 119 27.76 -10.97 4.91
CA LEU A 119 27.46 -10.13 3.76
C LEU A 119 27.81 -8.66 4.00
N LYS A 120 27.56 -8.14 5.20
CA LYS A 120 27.94 -6.76 5.59
C LYS A 120 29.44 -6.52 5.56
N VAL A 121 30.22 -7.49 6.02
CA VAL A 121 31.69 -7.38 6.05
C VAL A 121 32.29 -7.53 4.65
N LYS A 122 31.69 -8.37 3.81
CA LYS A 122 32.27 -8.72 2.51
C LYS A 122 31.87 -7.77 1.38
N ASN A 123 30.82 -7.01 1.54
CA ASN A 123 30.34 -6.07 0.55
C ASN A 123 30.53 -4.62 1.02
N ASP A 124 30.69 -3.72 0.07
CA ASP A 124 30.64 -2.29 0.36
C ASP A 124 29.28 -1.91 0.95
N PRO A 125 29.21 -0.87 1.80
CA PRO A 125 27.94 -0.37 2.30
C PRO A 125 26.98 -0.07 1.16
N PRO A 126 25.67 -0.34 1.32
CA PRO A 126 24.70 -0.07 0.27
C PRO A 126 24.65 1.43 -0.01
N VAL A 127 24.72 1.80 -1.30
CA VAL A 127 24.52 3.17 -1.73
C VAL A 127 23.02 3.37 -1.97
N PHE A 128 22.39 4.12 -1.10
CA PHE A 128 20.97 4.49 -1.27
C PHE A 128 20.85 5.62 -2.29
N ALA A 129 19.85 5.53 -3.17
CA ALA A 129 19.53 6.61 -4.08
C ALA A 129 18.86 7.74 -3.27
N GLU A 130 19.62 8.81 -2.95
CA GLU A 130 19.12 9.92 -2.13
C GLU A 130 17.82 10.53 -2.65
N ALA A 131 17.62 10.58 -3.97
CA ALA A 131 16.40 11.09 -4.57
C ALA A 131 15.18 10.21 -4.21
N VAL A 132 15.36 8.88 -4.17
CA VAL A 132 14.29 7.94 -3.77
C VAL A 132 14.05 8.05 -2.27
N GLN A 133 15.14 8.16 -1.47
CA GLN A 133 15.00 8.31 -0.02
C GLN A 133 14.25 9.60 0.33
N ARG A 134 14.57 10.72 -0.30
CA ARG A 134 13.83 11.98 -0.11
C ARG A 134 12.36 11.87 -0.48
N GLN A 135 12.03 11.12 -1.54
CA GLN A 135 10.62 10.86 -1.90
C GLN A 135 9.90 9.98 -0.88
N ILE A 136 10.58 9.01 -0.27
CA ILE A 136 10.00 8.19 0.79
C ILE A 136 9.81 9.04 2.05
N ASP A 137 10.84 9.78 2.46
CA ASP A 137 10.78 10.62 3.66
C ASP A 137 9.70 11.71 3.52
N SER A 138 9.60 12.37 2.36
CA SER A 138 8.53 13.34 2.09
C SER A 138 7.15 12.68 2.04
N SER A 139 7.03 11.43 1.58
CA SER A 139 5.74 10.73 1.59
C SER A 139 5.32 10.25 2.98
N GLU A 140 6.26 10.04 3.90
CA GLU A 140 5.98 9.74 5.31
C GLU A 140 5.59 11.01 6.09
N GLU A 141 6.25 12.14 5.83
CA GLU A 141 5.89 13.43 6.43
C GLU A 141 4.57 13.99 5.85
N GLU A 142 4.30 13.71 4.59
CA GLU A 142 3.15 14.27 3.87
C GLU A 142 1.95 13.32 3.80
N GLY A 143 1.91 12.15 4.41
CA GLY A 143 0.72 11.26 4.40
C GLY A 143 -0.16 11.42 3.15
N GLY A 144 0.45 11.42 1.95
CA GLY A 144 -0.23 11.62 0.68
C GLY A 144 -0.12 13.03 0.07
N GLY A 145 1.04 13.67 0.10
CA GLY A 145 1.31 14.93 -0.62
C GLY A 145 1.35 14.74 -2.14
N LEU A 146 0.72 15.66 -2.84
CA LEU A 146 0.77 15.82 -4.30
C LEU A 146 2.12 16.43 -4.72
N LEU A 147 2.54 16.19 -5.96
CA LEU A 147 3.62 16.96 -6.60
C LEU A 147 3.22 18.45 -6.64
N GLU A 148 4.22 19.36 -6.49
CA GLU A 148 4.08 20.84 -6.53
C GLU A 148 3.29 21.32 -7.73
N GLY A 149 2.42 21.05 -8.29
CA GLY A 149 1.53 21.46 -9.37
C GLY A 149 0.14 20.84 -9.23
N GLU A 150 0.03 19.74 -8.51
CA GLU A 150 -1.24 19.11 -8.22
C GLU A 150 -1.91 19.70 -6.97
N GLU A 151 -1.13 20.29 -6.05
CA GLU A 151 -1.67 21.00 -4.87
C GLU A 151 -2.42 22.24 -5.29
N ASP A 152 -1.84 23.07 -6.18
CA ASP A 152 -2.50 24.27 -6.69
C ASP A 152 -3.76 23.93 -7.52
N GLU A 153 -3.73 22.84 -8.29
CA GLU A 153 -4.91 22.38 -9.02
C GLU A 153 -6.02 21.87 -8.09
N MET A 154 -5.63 21.15 -7.02
CA MET A 154 -6.60 20.66 -6.02
C MET A 154 -7.15 21.79 -5.17
N LEU A 155 -6.34 22.76 -4.81
CA LEU A 155 -6.76 23.95 -4.10
C LEU A 155 -7.75 24.76 -4.94
N ASN A 156 -7.47 24.95 -6.25
CA ASN A 156 -8.37 25.60 -7.17
C ASN A 156 -9.72 24.87 -7.28
N LYS A 157 -9.71 23.53 -7.36
CA LYS A 157 -10.92 22.71 -7.34
C LYS A 157 -11.68 22.85 -6.00
N ALA A 158 -10.95 22.94 -4.89
CA ALA A 158 -11.58 23.19 -3.57
C ALA A 158 -12.25 24.57 -3.51
N LEU A 159 -11.61 25.61 -4.04
CA LEU A 159 -12.17 26.96 -4.15
C LEU A 159 -13.45 26.97 -5.01
N GLU A 160 -13.48 26.28 -6.13
CA GLU A 160 -14.68 26.13 -6.96
C GLU A 160 -15.83 25.44 -6.21
N VAL A 161 -15.51 24.41 -5.40
CA VAL A 161 -16.51 23.75 -4.56
C VAL A 161 -17.05 24.71 -3.49
N LEU A 162 -16.20 25.47 -2.81
CA LEU A 162 -16.61 26.48 -1.83
C LEU A 162 -17.49 27.55 -2.49
N LYS A 163 -17.08 28.05 -3.66
CA LYS A 163 -17.83 29.03 -4.44
C LYS A 163 -19.23 28.54 -4.82
N SER A 164 -19.31 27.30 -5.30
CA SER A 164 -20.60 26.70 -5.75
C SER A 164 -21.54 26.34 -4.60
N THR A 165 -20.98 25.94 -3.45
CA THR A 165 -21.77 25.43 -2.31
C THR A 165 -21.98 26.45 -1.21
N LYS A 166 -21.18 27.52 -1.17
CA LYS A 166 -21.10 28.52 -0.11
C LYS A 166 -21.00 27.90 1.29
N ARG A 167 -20.31 26.74 1.38
CA ARG A 167 -20.08 26.00 2.61
C ARG A 167 -18.67 25.48 2.64
N ALA A 168 -17.97 25.72 3.75
CA ALA A 168 -16.61 25.22 3.98
C ALA A 168 -16.64 24.11 5.04
N SER A 169 -16.62 22.86 4.60
CA SER A 169 -16.50 21.70 5.50
C SER A 169 -15.70 20.56 4.87
N THR A 170 -14.90 19.89 5.70
CA THR A 170 -14.08 18.74 5.30
C THR A 170 -14.91 17.65 4.61
N SER A 171 -16.08 17.33 5.17
CA SER A 171 -16.99 16.32 4.60
C SER A 171 -17.62 16.73 3.25
N MET A 172 -17.72 18.02 2.98
CA MET A 172 -18.17 18.53 1.69
C MET A 172 -17.08 18.37 0.63
N LEU A 173 -15.85 18.76 0.94
CA LEU A 173 -14.68 18.58 0.05
C LEU A 173 -14.46 17.10 -0.25
N GLN A 174 -14.52 16.22 0.76
CA GLN A 174 -14.43 14.77 0.56
C GLN A 174 -15.39 14.25 -0.51
N ARG A 175 -16.66 14.60 -0.38
CA ARG A 175 -17.71 14.12 -1.30
C ARG A 175 -17.61 14.72 -2.70
N ARG A 176 -17.29 16.01 -2.80
CA ARG A 176 -17.26 16.72 -4.08
C ARG A 176 -16.01 16.42 -4.88
N LEU A 177 -14.87 16.35 -4.22
CA LEU A 177 -13.57 16.07 -4.84
C LEU A 177 -13.25 14.57 -4.88
N ARG A 178 -14.03 13.72 -4.21
CA ARG A 178 -13.83 12.26 -4.08
C ARG A 178 -12.46 11.92 -3.51
N ILE A 179 -12.03 12.62 -2.48
CA ILE A 179 -10.75 12.47 -1.79
C ILE A 179 -10.96 11.90 -0.38
N GLY A 180 -9.90 11.34 0.21
CA GLY A 180 -9.90 10.84 1.59
C GLY A 180 -10.03 11.96 2.62
N TYR A 181 -10.40 11.59 3.87
CA TYR A 181 -10.60 12.56 4.96
C TYR A 181 -9.34 13.39 5.24
N ASN A 182 -8.18 12.75 5.35
CA ASN A 182 -6.92 13.42 5.66
C ASN A 182 -6.56 14.49 4.61
N ARG A 183 -6.78 14.18 3.33
CA ARG A 183 -6.54 15.12 2.24
C ARG A 183 -7.53 16.29 2.24
N ALA A 184 -8.79 16.02 2.55
CA ALA A 184 -9.79 17.08 2.69
C ALA A 184 -9.54 17.97 3.91
N ALA A 185 -9.03 17.41 5.00
CA ALA A 185 -8.65 18.15 6.20
C ALA A 185 -7.48 19.11 5.92
N ARG A 186 -6.42 18.63 5.26
CA ARG A 186 -5.28 19.48 4.84
C ARG A 186 -5.70 20.62 3.91
N LEU A 187 -6.51 20.34 2.89
CA LEU A 187 -7.04 21.40 2.02
C LEU A 187 -7.83 22.45 2.80
N MET A 188 -8.52 22.06 3.88
CA MET A 188 -9.21 23.00 4.75
C MET A 188 -8.23 23.80 5.64
N GLU A 189 -7.11 23.21 6.05
CA GLU A 189 -6.01 23.89 6.76
C GLU A 189 -5.30 24.87 5.84
N ASP A 190 -4.94 24.48 4.62
CA ASP A 190 -4.34 25.36 3.62
C ASP A 190 -5.24 26.57 3.27
N LEU A 191 -6.55 26.35 3.20
CA LEU A 191 -7.52 27.42 2.98
C LEU A 191 -7.64 28.35 4.19
N GLU A 192 -7.46 27.85 5.43
CA GLU A 192 -7.38 28.64 6.65
C GLU A 192 -6.09 29.47 6.70
N ASP A 193 -4.93 28.86 6.44
CA ASP A 193 -3.63 29.51 6.42
C ASP A 193 -3.57 30.65 5.39
N ARG A 194 -4.25 30.48 4.27
CA ARG A 194 -4.42 31.51 3.24
C ARG A 194 -5.50 32.54 3.58
N GLY A 195 -6.17 32.42 4.74
CA GLY A 195 -7.19 33.35 5.21
C GLY A 195 -8.50 33.31 4.41
N ILE A 196 -8.76 32.23 3.69
CA ILE A 196 -9.96 32.05 2.85
C ILE A 196 -11.12 31.55 3.69
N VAL A 197 -10.85 30.71 4.67
CA VAL A 197 -11.82 30.18 5.63
C VAL A 197 -11.38 30.47 7.06
N GLY A 198 -12.33 30.53 7.97
CA GLY A 198 -12.09 30.72 9.39
C GLY A 198 -11.68 29.41 10.10
N PRO A 199 -11.29 29.52 11.38
CA PRO A 199 -10.86 28.36 12.19
C PRO A 199 -11.98 27.33 12.35
N GLU A 200 -11.58 26.12 12.72
CA GLU A 200 -12.49 25.02 12.96
C GLU A 200 -13.48 25.36 14.10
N ASN A 201 -14.78 25.15 13.82
CA ASN A 201 -15.84 25.41 14.77
C ASN A 201 -16.66 24.13 15.06
N GLY A 202 -16.00 23.13 15.61
CA GLY A 202 -16.57 21.83 15.96
C GLY A 202 -17.15 21.11 14.73
N SER A 203 -18.40 20.66 14.79
CA SER A 203 -19.07 19.96 13.70
C SER A 203 -19.73 20.87 12.67
N SER A 204 -19.67 22.18 12.85
CA SER A 204 -20.29 23.17 11.95
C SER A 204 -19.35 23.51 10.78
N PRO A 205 -19.88 23.87 9.60
CA PRO A 205 -19.04 24.38 8.52
C PRO A 205 -18.28 25.64 8.96
N ARG A 206 -17.02 25.77 8.53
CA ARG A 206 -16.20 26.96 8.79
C ARG A 206 -16.78 28.18 8.06
N GLU A 207 -16.52 29.37 8.59
CA GLU A 207 -16.93 30.62 7.96
C GLU A 207 -16.03 30.92 6.74
N ILE A 208 -16.60 31.42 5.65
CA ILE A 208 -15.85 31.88 4.49
C ILE A 208 -15.57 33.36 4.66
N LEU A 209 -14.28 33.71 4.77
CA LEU A 209 -13.82 35.06 5.15
C LEU A 209 -13.62 36.00 3.95
N VAL A 210 -13.55 35.45 2.72
CA VAL A 210 -13.29 36.21 1.49
C VAL A 210 -14.45 36.11 0.51
N ASP A 211 -14.59 37.13 -0.32
CA ASP A 211 -15.52 37.08 -1.46
C ASP A 211 -14.92 36.22 -2.56
N LEU A 212 -15.42 34.99 -2.67
CA LEU A 212 -14.91 33.99 -3.64
C LEU A 212 -15.16 34.38 -5.10
N ASP A 213 -16.01 35.39 -5.37
CA ASP A 213 -16.27 35.85 -6.73
C ASP A 213 -15.21 36.84 -7.23
N LEU A 214 -14.42 37.43 -6.32
CA LEU A 214 -13.37 38.40 -6.62
C LEU A 214 -11.92 37.84 -6.56
N SER A 215 -11.72 36.65 -5.93
CA SER A 215 -10.39 36.16 -5.58
C SER A 215 -9.66 35.37 -6.68
N LEU A 216 -10.24 35.18 -7.87
CA LEU A 216 -9.61 34.41 -8.98
C LEU A 216 -8.69 35.26 -9.89
N ILE A 217 -8.36 36.48 -9.53
CA ILE A 217 -7.57 37.40 -10.42
C ILE A 217 -6.10 37.53 -10.00
N HIS A 218 -5.71 37.09 -8.81
CA HIS A 218 -4.33 37.22 -8.33
C HIS A 218 -3.91 36.08 -7.39
N ILE A 219 -3.66 34.89 -7.94
CA ILE A 219 -2.76 33.91 -7.34
C ILE A 219 -1.93 33.28 -8.44
#